data_63fcc6f3a8a9610fd7349cb9b86d5a42
#
_entry.id   63fcc6f3a8a9610fd7349cb9b86d5a42
#
_cell.length_a   1.000
_cell.length_b   1.000
_cell.length_c   1.000
_cell.angle_alpha   90.00
_cell.angle_beta   90.00
_cell.angle_gamma   90.00
#
_symmetry.space_group_name_H-M   'P 1'
#
loop_
_entity.id
_entity.type
_entity.pdbx_description
1 polymer ?
#
loop_
_entity_poly.entity_id
_entity_poly.type
_entity_poly.pdbx_seq_one_letter_code
_entity_poly.pdbx_strand_id
1 'polypeptide(L)'
;MNKGGVLNLRIEYASESSLDLLRPLWLCLHRHHQTIAPNLRPYVDDDASWTTRRRFYADCLSHKGSFALLAYSVEDLVGYALVLVEPTSTMWTDTWVTSDRTAELETLVVTPELRGQGIGALLLDRVESELDRLGIKDMIVGALPTNTDVLDLYRRRGFEPTWLVMTRFASRGKGDGPQHSSDATRPER
;
A
#
# COMPACT_ATOMS: atom_id res chain seq x y z
N MET A 1 7.16 -23.83 -20.62
CA MET A 1 5.76 -24.01 -21.05
C MET A 1 4.90 -23.88 -19.80
N ASN A 2 4.46 -22.68 -19.52
CA ASN A 2 3.66 -22.39 -18.31
C ASN A 2 2.19 -22.58 -18.71
N LYS A 3 1.57 -23.66 -18.23
CA LYS A 3 0.12 -23.85 -18.38
C LYS A 3 -0.55 -22.85 -17.46
N GLY A 4 -1.10 -21.78 -18.03
CA GLY A 4 -1.96 -20.83 -17.36
C GLY A 4 -3.21 -21.53 -16.83
N GLY A 5 -3.10 -22.15 -15.67
CA GLY A 5 -4.28 -22.56 -14.90
C GLY A 5 -5.03 -21.29 -14.52
N VAL A 6 -6.31 -21.20 -14.83
CA VAL A 6 -7.19 -20.15 -14.31
C VAL A 6 -7.13 -20.24 -12.80
N LEU A 7 -6.53 -19.23 -12.15
CA LEU A 7 -6.56 -19.12 -10.69
C LEU A 7 -8.03 -18.96 -10.29
N ASN A 8 -8.56 -19.97 -9.62
CA ASN A 8 -9.90 -19.86 -9.02
C ASN A 8 -9.80 -19.01 -7.76
N LEU A 9 -10.03 -17.71 -7.93
CA LEU A 9 -9.94 -16.74 -6.84
C LEU A 9 -11.33 -16.45 -6.28
N ARG A 10 -11.44 -16.48 -4.96
CA ARG A 10 -12.61 -16.07 -4.21
C ARG A 10 -12.24 -14.78 -3.45
N ILE A 11 -13.07 -13.73 -3.58
CA ILE A 11 -12.86 -12.47 -2.85
C ILE A 11 -14.01 -12.29 -1.87
N GLU A 12 -13.67 -12.09 -0.60
CA GLU A 12 -14.61 -11.94 0.51
C GLU A 12 -14.33 -10.67 1.30
N TYR A 13 -15.33 -10.19 2.04
CA TYR A 13 -15.11 -9.15 3.03
C TYR A 13 -14.44 -9.72 4.27
N ALA A 14 -13.47 -8.97 4.80
CA ALA A 14 -12.92 -9.24 6.12
C ALA A 14 -13.90 -8.78 7.20
N SER A 15 -13.90 -9.51 8.30
CA SER A 15 -14.45 -9.07 9.58
C SER A 15 -13.30 -8.67 10.52
N GLU A 16 -13.63 -8.02 11.64
CA GLU A 16 -12.61 -7.72 12.67
C GLU A 16 -11.93 -9.01 13.19
N SER A 17 -12.69 -10.11 13.29
CA SER A 17 -12.13 -11.42 13.67
C SER A 17 -11.17 -12.02 12.65
N SER A 18 -11.18 -11.54 11.39
CA SER A 18 -10.28 -12.01 10.33
C SER A 18 -8.94 -11.25 10.31
N LEU A 19 -8.77 -10.17 11.09
CA LEU A 19 -7.59 -9.33 11.01
C LEU A 19 -6.29 -10.09 11.27
N ASP A 20 -6.30 -11.04 12.20
CA ASP A 20 -5.10 -11.81 12.53
C ASP A 20 -4.61 -12.69 11.36
N LEU A 21 -5.48 -13.04 10.42
CA LEU A 21 -5.12 -13.76 9.19
C LEU A 21 -4.24 -12.91 8.26
N LEU A 22 -4.29 -11.58 8.39
CA LEU A 22 -3.54 -10.65 7.52
C LEU A 22 -2.06 -10.56 7.90
N ARG A 23 -1.68 -10.98 9.11
CA ARG A 23 -0.31 -10.84 9.63
C ARG A 23 0.77 -11.35 8.67
N PRO A 24 0.69 -12.56 8.11
CA PRO A 24 1.74 -13.06 7.20
C PRO A 24 1.91 -12.17 5.96
N LEU A 25 0.82 -11.74 5.34
CA LEU A 25 0.85 -10.88 4.16
C LEU A 25 1.34 -9.47 4.50
N TRP A 26 0.93 -8.90 5.64
CA TRP A 26 1.48 -7.64 6.11
C TRP A 26 2.99 -7.72 6.30
N LEU A 27 3.50 -8.78 6.92
CA LEU A 27 4.94 -8.95 7.10
C LEU A 27 5.69 -9.12 5.77
N CYS A 28 5.08 -9.76 4.77
CA CYS A 28 5.64 -9.78 3.41
C CYS A 28 5.78 -8.37 2.83
N LEU A 29 4.76 -7.51 3.02
CA LEU A 29 4.80 -6.13 2.56
C LEU A 29 5.82 -5.30 3.35
N HIS A 30 5.84 -5.44 4.68
CA HIS A 30 6.79 -4.75 5.55
C HIS A 30 8.25 -5.04 5.17
N ARG A 31 8.60 -6.31 4.97
CA ARG A 31 9.93 -6.74 4.53
C ARG A 31 10.24 -6.30 3.10
N HIS A 32 9.25 -6.27 2.22
CA HIS A 32 9.40 -5.72 0.88
C HIS A 32 9.78 -4.24 0.92
N HIS A 33 9.13 -3.43 1.76
CA HIS A 33 9.48 -2.03 1.97
C HIS A 33 10.92 -1.86 2.48
N GLN A 34 11.38 -2.72 3.40
CA GLN A 34 12.77 -2.74 3.85
C GLN A 34 13.75 -3.01 2.71
N THR A 35 13.37 -3.90 1.78
CA THR A 35 14.22 -4.25 0.63
C THR A 35 14.33 -3.12 -0.38
N ILE A 36 13.22 -2.45 -0.71
CA ILE A 36 13.20 -1.42 -1.78
C ILE A 36 13.55 -0.01 -1.28
N ALA A 37 13.54 0.22 0.03
CA ALA A 37 13.89 1.51 0.63
C ALA A 37 14.75 1.34 1.91
N PRO A 38 15.90 0.62 1.84
CA PRO A 38 16.68 0.23 3.02
C PRO A 38 17.26 1.44 3.77
N ASN A 39 17.50 2.54 3.08
CA ASN A 39 18.15 3.75 3.62
C ASN A 39 17.14 4.83 4.03
N LEU A 40 15.84 4.57 3.98
CA LEU A 40 14.86 5.60 4.33
C LEU A 40 14.95 5.96 5.81
N ARG A 41 14.95 4.96 6.68
CA ARG A 41 15.31 4.99 8.13
C ARG A 41 15.34 3.56 8.67
N PRO A 42 15.82 3.33 9.92
CA PRO A 42 15.66 2.03 10.58
C PRO A 42 14.18 1.65 10.66
N TYR A 43 13.88 0.42 10.31
CA TYR A 43 12.53 -0.14 10.40
C TYR A 43 12.32 -0.76 11.79
N VAL A 44 11.09 -0.74 12.25
CA VAL A 44 10.68 -1.48 13.45
C VAL A 44 10.69 -2.99 13.16
N ASP A 45 10.82 -3.82 14.19
CA ASP A 45 10.72 -5.26 14.04
C ASP A 45 9.31 -5.72 13.60
N ASP A 46 9.21 -6.96 13.17
CA ASP A 46 8.00 -7.54 12.62
C ASP A 46 6.82 -7.52 13.62
N ASP A 47 7.07 -7.81 14.90
CA ASP A 47 6.02 -7.90 15.91
C ASP A 47 5.50 -6.50 16.28
N ALA A 48 6.38 -5.53 16.45
CA ALA A 48 6.01 -4.14 16.67
C ALA A 48 5.26 -3.56 15.47
N SER A 49 5.71 -3.88 14.25
CA SER A 49 5.05 -3.48 13.01
C SER A 49 3.63 -4.04 12.94
N TRP A 50 3.46 -5.36 13.16
CA TRP A 50 2.14 -5.98 13.11
C TRP A 50 1.21 -5.47 14.21
N THR A 51 1.69 -5.38 15.45
CA THR A 51 0.89 -4.89 16.59
C THR A 51 0.29 -3.52 16.30
N THR A 52 1.10 -2.60 15.77
CA THR A 52 0.66 -1.26 15.41
C THR A 52 -0.32 -1.29 14.23
N ARG A 53 -0.01 -2.06 13.20
CA ARG A 53 -0.83 -2.17 11.99
C ARG A 53 -2.19 -2.81 12.27
N ARG A 54 -2.23 -3.86 13.06
CA ARG A 54 -3.49 -4.51 13.44
C ARG A 54 -4.45 -3.56 14.15
N ARG A 55 -3.93 -2.77 15.10
CA ARG A 55 -4.73 -1.77 15.80
C ARG A 55 -5.27 -0.71 14.84
N PHE A 56 -4.41 -0.22 13.95
CA PHE A 56 -4.79 0.74 12.92
C PHE A 56 -5.88 0.16 11.98
N TYR A 57 -5.78 -1.10 11.58
CA TYR A 57 -6.80 -1.74 10.74
C TYR A 57 -8.14 -1.90 11.45
N ALA A 58 -8.13 -2.25 12.74
CA ALA A 58 -9.36 -2.30 13.53
C ALA A 58 -10.02 -0.90 13.61
N ASP A 59 -9.22 0.14 13.79
CA ASP A 59 -9.68 1.52 13.77
C ASP A 59 -10.26 1.89 12.40
N CYS A 60 -9.54 1.66 11.31
CA CYS A 60 -10.04 1.87 9.94
C CYS A 60 -11.40 1.21 9.71
N LEU A 61 -11.54 -0.06 10.09
CA LEU A 61 -12.80 -0.80 9.88
C LEU A 61 -13.95 -0.33 10.77
N SER A 62 -13.70 0.46 11.80
CA SER A 62 -14.73 1.12 12.60
C SER A 62 -15.38 2.30 11.87
N HIS A 63 -14.73 2.88 10.86
CA HIS A 63 -15.24 4.00 10.09
C HIS A 63 -16.30 3.55 9.09
N LYS A 64 -17.42 4.27 9.08
CA LYS A 64 -18.56 3.93 8.21
C LYS A 64 -18.19 3.94 6.73
N GLY A 65 -18.35 2.81 6.09
CA GLY A 65 -18.06 2.61 4.66
C GLY A 65 -16.66 2.10 4.38
N SER A 66 -15.80 2.02 5.40
CA SER A 66 -14.50 1.34 5.30
C SER A 66 -14.68 -0.17 5.23
N PHE A 67 -13.78 -0.84 4.53
CA PHE A 67 -13.85 -2.29 4.34
C PHE A 67 -12.48 -2.89 4.03
N ALA A 68 -12.38 -4.19 4.21
CA ALA A 68 -11.25 -4.95 3.67
C ALA A 68 -11.75 -6.14 2.85
N LEU A 69 -11.01 -6.45 1.79
CA LEU A 69 -11.27 -7.56 0.87
C LEU A 69 -10.14 -8.56 0.96
N LEU A 70 -10.49 -9.84 1.11
CA LEU A 70 -9.57 -10.96 1.22
C LEU A 70 -9.65 -11.78 -0.05
N ALA A 71 -8.51 -12.03 -0.71
CA ALA A 71 -8.42 -12.87 -1.88
C ALA A 71 -7.87 -14.25 -1.49
N TYR A 72 -8.65 -15.28 -1.75
CA TYR A 72 -8.29 -16.68 -1.52
C TYR A 72 -8.06 -17.41 -2.84
N SER A 73 -7.01 -18.22 -2.87
CA SER A 73 -6.79 -19.24 -3.90
C SER A 73 -7.01 -20.61 -3.25
N VAL A 74 -8.10 -21.27 -3.62
CA VAL A 74 -8.61 -22.44 -2.89
C VAL A 74 -8.93 -22.02 -1.45
N GLU A 75 -8.15 -22.46 -0.44
CA GLU A 75 -8.32 -22.10 0.96
C GLU A 75 -7.21 -21.15 1.48
N ASP A 76 -6.18 -20.89 0.67
CA ASP A 76 -5.06 -20.06 1.07
C ASP A 76 -5.37 -18.57 0.86
N LEU A 77 -5.17 -17.75 1.89
CA LEU A 77 -5.23 -16.31 1.78
C LEU A 77 -3.98 -15.80 1.03
N VAL A 78 -4.19 -15.33 -0.20
CA VAL A 78 -3.09 -14.95 -1.12
C VAL A 78 -2.95 -13.45 -1.34
N GLY A 79 -3.90 -12.65 -0.85
CA GLY A 79 -3.82 -11.20 -0.94
C GLY A 79 -4.97 -10.52 -0.20
N TYR A 80 -4.83 -9.23 0.05
CA TYR A 80 -5.93 -8.40 0.56
C TYR A 80 -5.78 -6.94 0.14
N ALA A 81 -6.90 -6.23 0.19
CA ALA A 81 -6.97 -4.78 0.11
C ALA A 81 -7.72 -4.26 1.34
N LEU A 82 -7.24 -3.17 1.96
CA LEU A 82 -7.94 -2.47 3.03
C LEU A 82 -8.16 -1.02 2.60
N VAL A 83 -9.40 -0.56 2.73
CA VAL A 83 -9.85 0.76 2.32
C VAL A 83 -10.45 1.48 3.52
N LEU A 84 -9.89 2.64 3.83
CA LEU A 84 -10.44 3.60 4.78
C LEU A 84 -11.32 4.60 4.01
N VAL A 85 -12.49 4.90 4.53
CA VAL A 85 -13.40 5.90 3.97
C VAL A 85 -13.69 6.96 5.01
N GLU A 86 -13.34 8.20 4.69
CA GLU A 86 -13.49 9.35 5.57
C GLU A 86 -14.11 10.55 4.86
N PRO A 87 -14.59 11.56 5.61
CA PRO A 87 -14.87 12.88 5.02
C PRO A 87 -13.62 13.41 4.30
N THR A 88 -13.81 13.99 3.13
CA THR A 88 -12.68 14.51 2.35
C THR A 88 -11.94 15.58 3.13
N SER A 89 -10.61 15.45 3.20
CA SER A 89 -9.74 16.38 3.93
C SER A 89 -9.84 17.80 3.37
N THR A 90 -9.77 18.79 4.25
CA THR A 90 -9.70 20.20 3.87
C THR A 90 -8.50 20.51 2.98
N MET A 91 -7.40 19.76 3.09
CA MET A 91 -6.24 19.86 2.20
C MET A 91 -6.59 19.62 0.72
N TRP A 92 -7.66 18.86 0.46
CA TRP A 92 -8.14 18.59 -0.89
C TRP A 92 -9.24 19.56 -1.30
N THR A 93 -10.20 19.83 -0.40
CA THR A 93 -11.39 20.62 -0.68
C THR A 93 -11.12 22.13 -0.81
N ASP A 94 -10.00 22.62 -0.29
CA ASP A 94 -9.60 24.03 -0.46
C ASP A 94 -8.89 24.29 -1.80
N THR A 95 -8.49 23.24 -2.50
CA THR A 95 -7.72 23.33 -3.74
C THR A 95 -8.48 22.78 -4.95
N TRP A 96 -9.22 21.68 -4.79
CA TRP A 96 -9.93 21.00 -5.89
C TRP A 96 -11.40 20.78 -5.60
N VAL A 97 -12.16 20.58 -6.67
CA VAL A 97 -13.54 20.09 -6.58
C VAL A 97 -13.48 18.60 -6.27
N THR A 98 -13.99 18.21 -5.12
CA THR A 98 -13.96 16.83 -4.62
C THR A 98 -15.35 16.37 -4.20
N SER A 99 -15.52 15.08 -3.99
CA SER A 99 -16.67 14.50 -3.29
C SER A 99 -16.62 14.80 -1.79
N ASP A 100 -17.74 14.64 -1.09
CA ASP A 100 -17.80 14.83 0.38
C ASP A 100 -16.98 13.79 1.17
N ARG A 101 -16.71 12.64 0.55
CA ARG A 101 -15.96 11.53 1.13
C ARG A 101 -14.92 11.01 0.15
N THR A 102 -13.77 10.66 0.70
CA THR A 102 -12.64 10.08 -0.03
C THR A 102 -12.32 8.70 0.52
N ALA A 103 -12.00 7.78 -0.36
CA ALA A 103 -11.45 6.47 0.01
C ALA A 103 -9.92 6.53 -0.03
N GLU A 104 -9.27 5.97 0.98
CA GLU A 104 -7.82 5.73 0.96
C GLU A 104 -7.54 4.23 0.92
N LEU A 105 -6.83 3.78 -0.12
CA LEU A 105 -6.33 2.42 -0.19
C LEU A 105 -5.10 2.30 0.72
N GLU A 106 -5.34 1.95 1.97
CA GLU A 106 -4.32 1.83 3.00
C GLU A 106 -3.34 0.69 2.77
N THR A 107 -3.83 -0.39 2.18
CA THR A 107 -3.00 -1.55 1.89
C THR A 107 -3.54 -2.31 0.69
N LEU A 108 -2.64 -2.66 -0.21
CA LEU A 108 -2.85 -3.65 -1.25
C LEU A 108 -1.63 -4.58 -1.24
N VAL A 109 -1.84 -5.85 -0.96
CA VAL A 109 -0.76 -6.83 -0.94
C VAL A 109 -1.19 -8.15 -1.55
N VAL A 110 -0.25 -8.77 -2.25
CA VAL A 110 -0.37 -10.13 -2.80
C VAL A 110 0.88 -10.90 -2.39
N THR A 111 0.71 -12.18 -2.03
CA THR A 111 1.84 -13.07 -1.72
C THR A 111 2.88 -13.04 -2.82
N PRO A 112 4.19 -12.99 -2.50
CA PRO A 112 5.26 -12.82 -3.49
C PRO A 112 5.19 -13.82 -4.65
N GLU A 113 4.85 -15.07 -4.35
CA GLU A 113 4.83 -16.20 -5.29
C GLU A 113 3.74 -16.07 -6.37
N LEU A 114 2.71 -15.27 -6.10
CA LEU A 114 1.57 -15.05 -7.01
C LEU A 114 1.50 -13.63 -7.57
N ARG A 115 2.52 -12.81 -7.36
CA ARG A 115 2.62 -11.48 -7.99
C ARG A 115 2.71 -11.60 -9.50
N GLY A 116 2.28 -10.57 -10.21
CA GLY A 116 2.28 -10.54 -11.68
C GLY A 116 1.19 -11.40 -12.34
N GLN A 117 0.35 -12.10 -11.56
CA GLN A 117 -0.72 -12.95 -12.08
C GLN A 117 -2.12 -12.27 -12.06
N GLY A 118 -2.16 -10.95 -11.86
CA GLY A 118 -3.40 -10.17 -11.93
C GLY A 118 -4.21 -10.08 -10.65
N ILE A 119 -3.82 -10.74 -9.55
CA ILE A 119 -4.58 -10.75 -8.28
C ILE A 119 -4.76 -9.34 -7.71
N GLY A 120 -3.70 -8.53 -7.72
CA GLY A 120 -3.79 -7.13 -7.27
C GLY A 120 -4.74 -6.29 -8.12
N ALA A 121 -4.79 -6.54 -9.44
CA ALA A 121 -5.73 -5.89 -10.33
C ALA A 121 -7.19 -6.29 -10.01
N LEU A 122 -7.44 -7.59 -9.77
CA LEU A 122 -8.76 -8.09 -9.37
C LEU A 122 -9.22 -7.52 -8.02
N LEU A 123 -8.32 -7.39 -7.05
CA LEU A 123 -8.62 -6.73 -5.77
C LEU A 123 -9.02 -5.28 -6.00
N LEU A 124 -8.29 -4.54 -6.86
CA LEU A 124 -8.63 -3.17 -7.21
C LEU A 124 -9.97 -3.07 -7.95
N ASP A 125 -10.25 -3.94 -8.92
CA ASP A 125 -11.55 -4.01 -9.59
C ASP A 125 -12.70 -4.14 -8.59
N ARG A 126 -12.49 -5.00 -7.58
CA ARG A 126 -13.50 -5.20 -6.54
C ARG A 126 -13.60 -4.00 -5.59
N VAL A 127 -12.48 -3.34 -5.25
CA VAL A 127 -12.48 -2.10 -4.47
C VAL A 127 -13.26 -1.01 -5.21
N GLU A 128 -12.92 -0.75 -6.48
CA GLU A 128 -13.58 0.26 -7.30
C GLU A 128 -15.09 0.00 -7.42
N SER A 129 -15.49 -1.26 -7.67
CA SER A 129 -16.90 -1.67 -7.70
C SER A 129 -17.63 -1.40 -6.38
N GLU A 130 -16.95 -1.61 -5.25
CA GLU A 130 -17.54 -1.37 -3.94
C GLU A 130 -17.67 0.13 -3.64
N LEU A 131 -16.66 0.92 -4.01
CA LEU A 131 -16.71 2.38 -3.89
C LEU A 131 -17.81 2.99 -4.74
N ASP A 132 -18.02 2.48 -5.97
CA ASP A 132 -19.15 2.88 -6.83
C ASP A 132 -20.49 2.58 -6.17
N ARG A 133 -20.66 1.40 -5.57
CA ARG A 133 -21.86 1.03 -4.82
C ARG A 133 -22.11 1.95 -3.61
N LEU A 134 -21.06 2.43 -2.97
CA LEU A 134 -21.11 3.36 -1.84
C LEU A 134 -21.26 4.82 -2.28
N GLY A 135 -21.19 5.11 -3.59
CA GLY A 135 -21.26 6.46 -4.14
C GLY A 135 -20.00 7.30 -3.90
N ILE A 136 -18.86 6.65 -3.59
CA ILE A 136 -17.58 7.32 -3.35
C ILE A 136 -16.80 7.35 -4.67
N LYS A 137 -16.40 8.55 -5.09
CA LYS A 137 -15.77 8.79 -6.39
C LYS A 137 -14.27 9.06 -6.30
N ASP A 138 -13.84 9.66 -5.19
CA ASP A 138 -12.45 10.06 -5.02
C ASP A 138 -11.71 8.98 -4.22
N MET A 139 -10.56 8.56 -4.75
CA MET A 139 -9.72 7.55 -4.14
C MET A 139 -8.26 8.00 -4.11
N ILE A 140 -7.60 7.78 -2.99
CA ILE A 140 -6.18 8.09 -2.75
C ILE A 140 -5.43 6.80 -2.51
N VAL A 141 -4.18 6.75 -2.98
CA VAL A 141 -3.25 5.67 -2.70
C VAL A 141 -1.88 6.22 -2.33
N GLY A 142 -1.21 5.57 -1.39
CA GLY A 142 0.19 5.84 -1.05
C GLY A 142 1.11 4.72 -1.54
N ALA A 143 2.28 5.09 -2.05
CA ALA A 143 3.34 4.13 -2.38
C ALA A 143 4.72 4.72 -2.15
N LEU A 144 5.70 3.87 -1.83
CA LEU A 144 7.10 4.29 -1.83
C LEU A 144 7.53 4.65 -3.26
N PRO A 145 8.27 5.76 -3.47
CA PRO A 145 8.73 6.16 -4.80
C PRO A 145 9.59 5.10 -5.50
N THR A 146 10.22 4.22 -4.72
CA THR A 146 11.04 3.09 -5.22
C THR A 146 10.22 1.87 -5.63
N ASN A 147 8.92 1.82 -5.31
CA ASN A 147 8.04 0.72 -5.68
C ASN A 147 7.43 0.95 -7.08
N THR A 148 8.29 0.86 -8.11
CA THR A 148 7.94 1.19 -9.50
C THR A 148 6.81 0.33 -10.04
N ASP A 149 6.79 -0.96 -9.70
CA ASP A 149 5.77 -1.89 -10.19
C ASP A 149 4.35 -1.52 -9.73
N VAL A 150 4.23 -1.12 -8.45
CA VAL A 150 2.93 -0.68 -7.92
C VAL A 150 2.53 0.70 -8.43
N LEU A 151 3.51 1.61 -8.60
CA LEU A 151 3.24 2.91 -9.22
C LEU A 151 2.73 2.75 -10.65
N ASP A 152 3.30 1.83 -11.42
CA ASP A 152 2.84 1.54 -12.78
C ASP A 152 1.46 0.87 -12.79
N LEU A 153 1.15 0.03 -11.80
CA LEU A 153 -0.21 -0.50 -11.62
C LEU A 153 -1.21 0.63 -11.41
N TYR A 154 -0.93 1.57 -10.50
CA TYR A 154 -1.81 2.69 -10.20
C TYR A 154 -1.97 3.64 -11.40
N ARG A 155 -0.89 3.98 -12.11
CA ARG A 155 -0.97 4.80 -13.33
C ARG A 155 -1.87 4.18 -14.39
N ARG A 156 -1.77 2.86 -14.62
CA ARG A 156 -2.66 2.15 -15.57
C ARG A 156 -4.12 2.17 -15.13
N ARG A 157 -4.40 2.46 -13.86
CA ARG A 157 -5.73 2.61 -13.28
C ARG A 157 -6.21 4.08 -13.23
N GLY A 158 -5.46 5.00 -13.83
CA GLY A 158 -5.81 6.42 -13.88
C GLY A 158 -5.43 7.23 -12.65
N PHE A 159 -4.66 6.67 -11.72
CA PHE A 159 -4.10 7.45 -10.61
C PHE A 159 -2.97 8.35 -11.13
N GLU A 160 -3.00 9.60 -10.70
CA GLU A 160 -1.98 10.60 -11.01
C GLU A 160 -1.30 11.08 -9.72
N PRO A 161 0.02 11.35 -9.75
CA PRO A 161 0.69 11.98 -8.61
C PRO A 161 0.13 13.38 -8.35
N THR A 162 -0.37 13.62 -7.14
CA THR A 162 -0.91 14.93 -6.75
C THR A 162 0.01 15.63 -5.75
N TRP A 163 0.39 14.96 -4.68
CA TRP A 163 1.27 15.49 -3.65
C TRP A 163 2.51 14.62 -3.46
N LEU A 164 3.67 15.27 -3.29
CA LEU A 164 4.89 14.62 -2.87
C LEU A 164 5.15 14.91 -1.39
N VAL A 165 5.08 13.89 -0.55
CA VAL A 165 5.44 13.98 0.86
C VAL A 165 6.92 13.78 1.04
N MET A 166 7.61 14.77 1.62
CA MET A 166 9.03 14.71 1.96
C MET A 166 9.19 14.72 3.48
N THR A 167 10.00 13.82 4.02
CA THR A 167 10.16 13.68 5.47
C THR A 167 11.63 13.86 5.87
N ARG A 168 11.86 14.68 6.91
CA ARG A 168 13.14 14.77 7.59
C ARG A 168 13.01 14.20 8.99
N PHE A 169 13.63 13.05 9.24
CA PHE A 169 13.60 12.39 10.55
C PHE A 169 14.66 13.00 11.48
N ALA A 170 14.29 13.32 12.73
CA ALA A 170 15.17 13.95 13.70
C ALA A 170 16.39 13.10 14.11
N SER A 171 16.30 11.77 13.97
CA SER A 171 17.37 10.81 14.31
C SER A 171 18.48 10.69 13.27
N ARG A 172 18.39 11.36 12.11
CA ARG A 172 19.55 11.50 11.21
C ARG A 172 20.48 12.58 11.77
N GLY A 173 21.50 12.14 12.54
CA GLY A 173 22.62 13.01 12.91
C GLY A 173 23.25 13.64 11.66
N LYS A 174 23.82 14.83 11.80
CA LYS A 174 24.65 15.46 10.78
C LYS A 174 25.89 14.53 10.58
N GLY A 175 25.82 13.55 9.69
CA GLY A 175 26.93 12.63 9.43
C GLY A 175 26.60 11.47 8.50
N ASP A 176 25.34 11.05 8.39
CA ASP A 176 24.96 9.89 7.59
C ASP A 176 24.42 10.26 6.18
N GLY A 177 24.99 11.28 5.56
CA GLY A 177 24.82 11.50 4.13
C GLY A 177 25.62 10.45 3.34
N PRO A 178 25.19 10.06 2.12
CA PRO A 178 26.01 9.20 1.28
C PRO A 178 27.38 9.85 1.15
N GLN A 179 28.42 9.16 1.59
CA GLN A 179 29.79 9.56 1.33
C GLN A 179 29.98 9.47 -0.18
N HIS A 180 29.90 10.60 -0.88
CA HIS A 180 30.50 10.71 -2.19
C HIS A 180 31.98 10.49 -1.98
N SER A 181 32.49 9.35 -2.35
CA SER A 181 33.93 9.13 -2.53
C SER A 181 34.39 10.08 -3.64
N SER A 182 34.89 11.24 -3.23
CA SER A 182 35.63 12.14 -4.10
C SER A 182 37.05 11.56 -4.27
N ASP A 183 37.14 10.51 -5.07
CA ASP A 183 38.42 10.12 -5.65
C ASP A 183 38.44 10.62 -7.10
N ALA A 184 38.66 11.91 -7.21
CA ALA A 184 39.05 12.54 -8.46
C ALA A 184 40.45 13.11 -8.26
N THR A 185 41.46 12.30 -8.52
CA THR A 185 42.83 12.69 -8.75
C THR A 185 42.85 13.86 -9.74
N ARG A 186 43.23 15.04 -9.25
CA ARG A 186 43.51 16.23 -10.04
C ARG A 186 44.90 16.06 -10.64
N PRO A 187 45.09 16.05 -11.95
CA PRO A 187 46.45 16.16 -12.50
C PRO A 187 46.97 17.58 -12.31
N GLU A 188 48.20 17.66 -11.79
CA GLU A 188 48.99 18.88 -11.76
C GLU A 188 49.26 19.38 -13.17
N ARG A 189 48.95 20.65 -13.43
CA ARG A 189 49.78 21.67 -14.15
C ARG A 189 49.25 23.07 -13.91
#